data_ff8ec0904342cbb6392624c2b60675e9
#
_entry.id   ff8ec0904342cbb6392624c2b60675e9
#
_cell.length_a   1.000
_cell.length_b   1.000
_cell.length_c   1.000
_cell.angle_alpha   90.00
_cell.angle_beta   90.00
_cell.angle_gamma   90.00
#
_symmetry.space_group_name_H-M   'P 1'
#
loop_
_entity.id
_entity.type
_entity.pdbx_description
1 polymer ?
#
loop_
_entity_poly.entity_id
_entity_poly.type
_entity_poly.pdbx_seq_one_letter_code
_entity_poly.pdbx_strand_id
1 'polypeptide(L)'
;YINDDKPMLCICGGYQLMGSYYKRNSGVTIPGLDILPLHTVFKSDQRMIGDTRYMTEWGEVKAFENHSGPTYFDDTDKLHPLGNMIEGYG
;
A
#
# COMPACT_ATOMS: atom_id res chain seq x y z
N TYR A 1 5.46 -15.59 -12.43
CA TYR A 1 4.40 -14.74 -13.03
C TYR A 1 4.87 -13.30 -13.18
N ILE A 2 5.42 -12.73 -12.11
CA ILE A 2 5.91 -11.35 -12.11
C ILE A 2 7.06 -11.16 -13.10
N ASN A 3 7.96 -12.13 -13.16
CA ASN A 3 9.12 -12.10 -14.08
C ASN A 3 8.71 -12.24 -15.54
N ASP A 4 7.48 -12.66 -15.80
CA ASP A 4 6.95 -12.78 -17.16
C ASP A 4 6.35 -11.48 -17.70
N ASP A 5 6.50 -10.40 -16.95
CA ASP A 5 6.03 -9.06 -17.33
C ASP A 5 4.52 -9.00 -17.59
N LYS A 6 3.77 -9.80 -16.86
CA LYS A 6 2.32 -9.83 -16.94
C LYS A 6 1.68 -8.86 -15.96
N PRO A 7 0.55 -8.25 -16.31
CA PRO A 7 -0.14 -7.36 -15.37
C PRO A 7 -0.67 -8.13 -14.17
N MET A 8 -0.57 -7.52 -12.99
CA MET A 8 -1.06 -8.09 -11.75
C MET A 8 -1.67 -7.01 -10.88
N LEU A 9 -2.85 -7.30 -10.31
CA LEU A 9 -3.51 -6.43 -9.36
C LEU A 9 -3.41 -7.04 -7.97
N CYS A 10 -2.79 -6.30 -7.05
CA CYS A 10 -2.63 -6.73 -5.66
C CYS A 10 -3.50 -5.87 -4.76
N ILE A 11 -4.45 -6.50 -4.07
CA ILE A 11 -5.45 -5.80 -3.27
C ILE A 11 -5.25 -6.14 -1.79
N CYS A 12 -5.30 -5.12 -0.93
CA CYS A 12 -5.26 -5.25 0.53
C CYS A 12 -4.02 -6.04 1.00
N GLY A 13 -4.22 -7.17 1.67
CA GLY A 13 -3.12 -8.03 2.10
C GLY A 13 -2.23 -8.50 0.97
N GLY A 14 -2.76 -8.55 -0.25
CA GLY A 14 -1.99 -8.94 -1.42
C GLY A 14 -0.83 -8.00 -1.72
N TYR A 15 -1.07 -6.70 -1.72
CA TYR A 15 0.04 -5.77 -1.95
C TYR A 15 0.98 -5.69 -0.73
N GLN A 16 0.44 -5.85 0.46
CA GLN A 16 1.24 -5.86 1.69
C GLN A 16 2.24 -7.02 1.69
N LEU A 17 1.80 -8.18 1.19
CA LEU A 17 2.66 -9.35 1.05
C LEU A 17 3.80 -9.12 0.05
N MET A 18 3.60 -8.29 -0.96
CA MET A 18 4.62 -7.98 -1.95
C MET A 18 5.74 -7.11 -1.40
N GLY A 19 5.54 -6.48 -0.25
CA GLY A 19 6.53 -5.62 0.38
C GLY A 19 7.58 -6.40 1.14
N SER A 20 8.47 -5.67 1.81
CA SER A 20 9.56 -6.25 2.57
C SER A 20 9.06 -6.90 3.86
N TYR A 21 8.11 -6.27 4.54
CA TYR A 21 7.54 -6.83 5.77
C TYR A 21 6.21 -6.16 6.12
N TYR A 22 5.48 -6.84 7.00
CA TYR A 22 4.29 -6.31 7.66
C TYR A 22 4.49 -6.38 9.18
N LYS A 23 4.45 -5.26 9.86
CA LYS A 23 4.58 -5.21 11.32
C LYS A 23 3.20 -5.22 11.97
N ARG A 24 2.94 -6.24 12.79
CA ARG A 24 1.66 -6.41 13.47
C ARG A 24 1.57 -5.58 14.74
N ASN A 25 0.35 -5.42 15.25
CA ASN A 25 0.05 -4.75 16.52
C ASN A 25 0.86 -5.31 17.71
N SER A 26 1.07 -6.60 17.71
CA SER A 26 1.83 -7.28 18.76
C SER A 26 3.34 -7.01 18.71
N GLY A 27 3.82 -6.28 17.72
CA GLY A 27 5.23 -6.06 17.49
C GLY A 27 5.89 -7.15 16.66
N VAL A 28 5.17 -8.21 16.34
CA VAL A 28 5.67 -9.29 15.48
C VAL A 28 5.76 -8.78 14.05
N THR A 29 6.90 -9.01 13.42
CA THR A 29 7.13 -8.67 12.01
C THR A 29 6.94 -9.92 11.15
N ILE A 30 6.05 -9.82 10.15
CA ILE A 30 5.84 -10.87 9.18
C ILE A 30 6.62 -10.52 7.93
N PRO A 31 7.61 -11.34 7.51
CA PRO A 31 8.33 -11.06 6.27
C PRO A 31 7.42 -11.22 5.08
N GLY A 32 7.55 -10.29 4.12
CA GLY A 32 6.87 -10.38 2.84
C GLY A 32 7.73 -11.04 1.79
N LEU A 33 7.27 -11.00 0.54
CA LEU A 33 8.00 -11.56 -0.59
C LEU A 33 9.15 -10.66 -1.06
N ASP A 34 9.21 -9.45 -0.55
CA ASP A 34 10.27 -8.46 -0.85
C ASP A 34 10.43 -8.19 -2.36
N ILE A 35 9.30 -8.12 -3.05
CA ILE A 35 9.26 -7.83 -4.49
C ILE A 35 9.18 -6.32 -4.72
N LEU A 36 8.42 -5.61 -3.88
CA LEU A 36 8.26 -4.17 -3.96
C LEU A 36 8.96 -3.49 -2.79
N PRO A 37 9.60 -2.32 -3.02
CA PRO A 37 10.30 -1.59 -1.96
C PRO A 37 9.31 -0.80 -1.09
N LEU A 38 8.51 -1.52 -0.36
CA LEU A 38 7.54 -0.94 0.58
C LEU A 38 7.37 -1.84 1.79
N HIS A 39 6.83 -1.29 2.85
CA HIS A 39 6.46 -2.06 4.04
C HIS A 39 5.21 -1.47 4.65
N THR A 40 4.52 -2.27 5.45
CA THR A 40 3.29 -1.88 6.13
C THR A 40 3.47 -2.04 7.64
N VAL A 41 3.00 -1.05 8.40
CA VAL A 41 3.06 -1.08 9.87
C VAL A 41 1.65 -0.92 10.41
N PHE A 42 1.20 -1.88 11.20
CA PHE A 42 -0.07 -1.75 11.92
C PHE A 42 0.03 -0.57 12.88
N LYS A 43 -0.92 0.35 12.79
CA LYS A 43 -0.95 1.52 13.65
C LYS A 43 -2.17 1.43 14.53
N SER A 44 -1.98 0.84 15.70
CA SER A 44 -2.89 0.72 16.83
C SER A 44 -4.40 0.70 16.52
N ASP A 45 -5.18 1.26 17.36
CA ASP A 45 -6.59 1.05 17.56
C ASP A 45 -7.51 1.75 16.56
N GLN A 46 -6.98 2.58 15.70
CA GLN A 46 -7.79 3.28 14.71
C GLN A 46 -7.67 2.65 13.33
N ARG A 47 -8.78 2.06 12.91
CA ARG A 47 -8.90 1.61 11.54
C ARG A 47 -9.14 2.82 10.63
N MET A 48 -8.36 2.92 9.59
CA MET A 48 -8.50 3.97 8.59
C MET A 48 -9.60 3.58 7.61
N ILE A 49 -10.77 4.18 7.78
CA ILE A 49 -11.95 3.89 6.98
C ILE A 49 -12.50 5.21 6.44
N GLY A 50 -12.76 5.28 5.16
CA GLY A 50 -13.41 6.43 4.59
C GLY A 50 -13.16 6.59 3.11
N ASP A 51 -13.69 7.67 2.59
CA ASP A 51 -13.52 8.02 1.19
C ASP A 51 -12.13 8.63 0.96
N THR A 52 -11.55 8.29 -0.18
CA THR A 52 -10.26 8.83 -0.59
C THR A 52 -10.39 9.48 -1.96
N ARG A 53 -9.53 10.46 -2.21
CA ARG A 53 -9.45 11.12 -3.51
C ARG A 53 -7.98 11.22 -3.91
N TYR A 54 -7.72 10.85 -5.16
CA TYR A 54 -6.38 10.88 -5.73
C TYR A 54 -6.40 11.67 -7.03
N MET A 55 -5.34 12.43 -7.26
CA MET A 55 -5.11 13.07 -8.54
C MET A 55 -4.16 12.21 -9.37
N THR A 56 -4.59 11.80 -10.54
CA THR A 56 -3.79 11.03 -11.51
C THR A 56 -3.62 11.85 -12.78
N GLU A 57 -2.78 11.37 -13.68
CA GLU A 57 -2.60 12.01 -15.00
C GLU A 57 -3.88 11.94 -15.85
N TRP A 58 -4.81 11.06 -15.52
CA TRP A 58 -6.11 10.95 -16.20
C TRP A 58 -7.23 11.67 -15.48
N GLY A 59 -6.93 12.36 -14.38
CA GLY A 59 -7.91 13.10 -13.60
C GLY A 59 -8.06 12.59 -12.17
N GLU A 60 -9.08 13.10 -11.50
CA GLU A 60 -9.36 12.76 -10.12
C GLU A 60 -10.03 11.38 -10.03
N VAL A 61 -9.53 10.54 -9.13
CA VAL A 61 -10.10 9.23 -8.82
C VAL A 61 -10.68 9.27 -7.41
N LYS A 62 -11.96 8.91 -7.29
CA LYS A 62 -12.62 8.73 -5.99
C LYS A 62 -12.58 7.27 -5.62
N ALA A 63 -12.18 6.98 -4.40
CA ALA A 63 -12.02 5.63 -3.91
C ALA A 63 -12.43 5.53 -2.45
N PHE A 64 -12.24 4.36 -1.88
CA PHE A 64 -12.56 4.08 -0.48
C PHE A 64 -11.42 3.30 0.13
N GLU A 65 -11.06 3.63 1.36
CA GLU A 65 -10.06 2.88 2.11
C GLU A 65 -10.65 2.26 3.37
N ASN A 66 -10.13 1.10 3.73
CA ASN A 66 -10.48 0.39 4.95
C ASN A 66 -9.30 -0.48 5.34
N HIS A 67 -8.40 0.05 6.18
CA HIS A 67 -7.21 -0.67 6.59
C HIS A 67 -6.73 -0.17 7.95
N SER A 68 -5.83 -0.92 8.56
CA SER A 68 -5.26 -0.61 9.86
C SER A 68 -3.76 -0.35 9.82
N GLY A 69 -3.14 -0.47 8.66
CA GLY A 69 -1.71 -0.31 8.52
C GLY A 69 -1.33 0.59 7.37
N PRO A 70 -0.81 1.80 7.64
CA PRO A 70 -0.25 2.61 6.58
C PRO A 70 0.95 1.93 5.95
N THR A 71 1.14 2.19 4.66
CA THR A 71 2.24 1.68 3.87
C THR A 71 3.25 2.77 3.63
N TYR A 72 4.53 2.43 3.77
CA TYR A 72 5.64 3.33 3.55
C TYR A 72 6.51 2.81 2.42
N PHE A 73 6.97 3.69 1.56
CA PHE A 73 7.88 3.35 0.49
C PHE A 73 9.31 3.33 1.01
N ASP A 74 10.02 2.23 0.78
CA ASP A 74 11.42 2.09 1.18
C ASP A 74 12.36 2.79 0.19
N ASP A 75 11.96 2.82 -1.08
CA ASP A 75 12.73 3.45 -2.15
C ASP A 75 11.77 4.04 -3.19
N THR A 76 11.57 5.34 -3.12
CA THR A 76 10.65 6.03 -4.02
C THR A 76 11.15 6.09 -5.46
N ASP A 77 12.46 5.94 -5.69
CA ASP A 77 13.03 5.98 -7.03
C ASP A 77 12.63 4.77 -7.87
N LYS A 78 12.28 3.66 -7.22
CA LYS A 78 11.89 2.42 -7.89
C LYS A 78 10.38 2.29 -8.10
N LEU A 79 9.61 3.23 -7.59
CA LEU A 79 8.15 3.20 -7.65
C LEU A 79 7.63 4.37 -8.46
N HIS A 80 6.60 4.10 -9.25
CA HIS A 80 5.92 5.12 -10.03
C HIS A 80 4.46 5.18 -9.58
N PRO A 81 4.13 6.05 -8.61
CA PRO A 81 2.76 6.15 -8.12
C PRO A 81 1.79 6.53 -9.24
N LEU A 82 0.64 5.87 -9.26
CA LEU A 82 -0.41 6.18 -10.21
C LEU A 82 -1.00 7.56 -9.98
N GLY A 83 -1.02 8.01 -8.74
CA GLY A 83 -1.57 9.31 -8.38
C GLY A 83 -1.08 9.80 -7.03
N ASN A 84 -1.48 11.01 -6.70
CA ASN A 84 -1.18 11.65 -5.44
C ASN A 84 -2.46 11.82 -4.64
N MET A 85 -2.39 11.56 -3.34
CA MET A 85 -3.55 11.67 -2.48
C MET A 85 -3.92 13.13 -2.26
N ILE A 86 -5.21 13.43 -2.44
CA ILE A 86 -5.80 14.73 -2.14
C ILE A 86 -6.49 14.67 -0.78
N GLU A 87 -7.20 13.56 -0.51
CA GLU A 87 -7.98 13.36 0.69
C GLU A 87 -7.92 11.89 1.10
N GLY A 88 -7.70 11.61 2.39
CA GLY A 88 -7.63 10.27 2.92
C GLY A 88 -6.46 10.10 3.88
N TYR A 89 -6.29 8.90 4.39
CA TYR A 89 -5.22 8.59 5.35
C TYR A 89 -3.94 8.09 4.68
N GLY A 90 -4.02 7.46 3.54
CA GLY A 90 -2.86 6.95 2.82
C GLY A 90 -2.61 5.48 2.95
#